data_214bc032161dc4052817b506fc8cfd35
#
_entry.id   214bc032161dc4052817b506fc8cfd35
#
_cell.length_a   1.000
_cell.length_b   1.000
_cell.length_c   1.000
_cell.angle_alpha   90.00
_cell.angle_beta   90.00
_cell.angle_gamma   90.00
#
_symmetry.space_group_name_H-M   'P 1'
#
loop_
_entity.id
_entity.type
_entity.pdbx_description
1 polymer ?
#
loop_
_entity_poly.entity_id
_entity_poly.type
_entity_poly.pdbx_seq_one_letter_code
_entity_poly.pdbx_strand_id
1 'polypeptide(L)'
;MSTPDLNLLITLDVLLREGSVARAAHILRLSPSAMSRALARLRETTGDPLLVRAGRGLVPTPRALELRERVGDLVQEAEALLRPAEVLDPGQLQRTFTLRNTDGFVETFAAALLARIAEEAPGVRLRFVQKADKDSTPLREGRVDLETGVVDDSTDPTLHSRILFEDHWIGVVREGHPLSSGKISSKRFAGGQHILISRRGRSSGPVDEALLAAGLTRDIVTSFGGFSAALTLVRESDLIATVPERHTSKLRMGLHSFALPFRMPPISVSMLWHPRMDTDPAHRWLRNCVREVCL
;
A
#
# COMPACT_ATOMS: atom_id res chain seq x y z
N MET A 1 34.38 11.88 -22.76
CA MET A 1 34.52 12.67 -21.53
C MET A 1 34.30 11.72 -20.36
N SER A 2 35.27 11.54 -19.45
CA SER A 2 35.10 10.67 -18.28
C SER A 2 34.14 11.35 -17.29
N THR A 3 33.23 10.58 -16.66
CA THR A 3 32.34 11.07 -15.63
C THR A 3 33.19 11.60 -14.45
N PRO A 4 32.93 12.80 -13.94
CA PRO A 4 33.65 13.33 -12.78
C PRO A 4 33.44 12.44 -11.55
N ASP A 5 34.49 12.24 -10.75
CA ASP A 5 34.40 11.53 -9.49
C ASP A 5 33.72 12.41 -8.43
N LEU A 6 32.44 12.15 -8.17
CA LEU A 6 31.64 12.95 -7.23
C LEU A 6 32.14 12.89 -5.77
N ASN A 7 32.92 11.87 -5.40
CA ASN A 7 33.57 11.82 -4.06
C ASN A 7 34.56 12.98 -3.85
N LEU A 8 35.08 13.54 -4.94
CA LEU A 8 35.92 14.74 -4.85
C LEU A 8 35.17 15.97 -4.33
N LEU A 9 33.84 16.04 -4.44
CA LEU A 9 33.05 17.16 -3.89
C LEU A 9 33.18 17.25 -2.37
N ILE A 10 33.11 16.12 -1.67
CA ILE A 10 33.28 16.07 -0.20
C ILE A 10 34.70 16.52 0.17
N THR A 11 35.70 16.07 -0.58
CA THR A 11 37.09 16.47 -0.34
C THR A 11 37.28 17.96 -0.61
N LEU A 12 36.67 18.50 -1.66
CA LEU A 12 36.74 19.92 -2.01
C LEU A 12 36.06 20.79 -0.92
N ASP A 13 34.86 20.42 -0.48
CA ASP A 13 34.13 21.14 0.55
C ASP A 13 34.97 21.27 1.84
N VAL A 14 35.47 20.13 2.36
CA VAL A 14 36.28 20.14 3.59
C VAL A 14 37.57 20.93 3.40
N LEU A 15 38.23 20.81 2.24
CA LEU A 15 39.46 21.54 1.94
C LEU A 15 39.23 23.05 1.92
N LEU A 16 38.14 23.51 1.29
CA LEU A 16 37.84 24.93 1.16
C LEU A 16 37.32 25.55 2.47
N ARG A 17 36.64 24.78 3.32
CA ARG A 17 36.26 25.21 4.67
C ARG A 17 37.46 25.36 5.59
N GLU A 18 38.36 24.38 5.59
CA GLU A 18 39.50 24.33 6.49
C GLU A 18 40.66 25.24 6.06
N GLY A 19 40.79 25.50 4.76
CA GLY A 19 41.96 26.24 4.22
C GLY A 19 43.30 25.58 4.53
N SER A 20 43.32 24.33 4.94
CA SER A 20 44.50 23.59 5.38
C SER A 20 44.42 22.13 4.94
N VAL A 21 45.39 21.68 4.13
CA VAL A 21 45.48 20.30 3.66
C VAL A 21 45.62 19.31 4.81
N ALA A 22 46.38 19.67 5.86
CA ALA A 22 46.59 18.80 7.01
C ALA A 22 45.29 18.64 7.85
N ARG A 23 44.56 19.74 8.09
CA ARG A 23 43.28 19.68 8.81
C ARG A 23 42.23 18.92 8.01
N ALA A 24 42.13 19.18 6.69
CA ALA A 24 41.23 18.46 5.82
C ALA A 24 41.52 16.93 5.80
N ALA A 25 42.80 16.56 5.73
CA ALA A 25 43.18 15.14 5.83
C ALA A 25 42.74 14.49 7.14
N HIS A 26 42.88 15.19 8.26
CA HIS A 26 42.46 14.71 9.56
C HIS A 26 40.93 14.51 9.63
N ILE A 27 40.14 15.49 9.18
CA ILE A 27 38.68 15.43 9.17
C ILE A 27 38.20 14.28 8.29
N LEU A 28 38.80 14.13 7.10
CA LEU A 28 38.44 13.08 6.13
C LEU A 28 39.05 11.70 6.48
N ARG A 29 39.80 11.61 7.57
CA ARG A 29 40.53 10.40 7.98
C ARG A 29 41.41 9.82 6.86
N LEU A 30 42.03 10.72 6.09
CA LEU A 30 42.94 10.36 5.01
C LEU A 30 44.39 10.46 5.48
N SER A 31 45.25 9.60 4.93
CA SER A 31 46.69 9.77 5.06
C SER A 31 47.16 11.03 4.31
N PRO A 32 48.29 11.69 4.72
CA PRO A 32 48.82 12.84 4.01
C PRO A 32 49.06 12.57 2.51
N SER A 33 49.49 11.36 2.15
CA SER A 33 49.71 10.97 0.78
C SER A 33 48.38 10.80 0.00
N ALA A 34 47.33 10.28 0.66
CA ALA A 34 46.02 10.15 0.03
C ALA A 34 45.37 11.54 -0.20
N MET A 35 45.51 12.43 0.79
CA MET A 35 45.00 13.80 0.66
C MET A 35 45.74 14.58 -0.44
N SER A 36 47.06 14.41 -0.54
CA SER A 36 47.85 15.04 -1.61
C SER A 36 47.43 14.55 -3.01
N ARG A 37 47.13 13.26 -3.17
CA ARG A 37 46.59 12.72 -4.44
C ARG A 37 45.20 13.26 -4.74
N ALA A 38 44.31 13.34 -3.72
CA ALA A 38 42.96 13.91 -3.89
C ALA A 38 43.05 15.38 -4.31
N LEU A 39 43.94 16.18 -3.70
CA LEU A 39 44.15 17.58 -4.09
C LEU A 39 44.72 17.69 -5.50
N ALA A 40 45.65 16.82 -5.94
CA ALA A 40 46.12 16.80 -7.29
C ALA A 40 45.00 16.54 -8.30
N ARG A 41 44.15 15.55 -8.04
CA ARG A 41 42.99 15.25 -8.89
C ARG A 41 41.98 16.39 -8.91
N LEU A 42 41.75 17.07 -7.77
CA LEU A 42 40.88 18.26 -7.72
C LEU A 42 41.42 19.36 -8.61
N ARG A 43 42.70 19.66 -8.54
CA ARG A 43 43.37 20.66 -9.40
C ARG A 43 43.24 20.34 -10.88
N GLU A 44 43.46 19.09 -11.24
CA GLU A 44 43.28 18.61 -12.61
C GLU A 44 41.85 18.75 -13.07
N THR A 45 40.87 18.34 -12.26
CA THR A 45 39.45 18.36 -12.58
C THR A 45 38.89 19.79 -12.66
N THR A 46 39.31 20.69 -11.77
CA THR A 46 38.83 22.08 -11.74
C THR A 46 39.63 23.04 -12.62
N GLY A 47 40.81 22.64 -13.05
CA GLY A 47 41.73 23.51 -13.78
C GLY A 47 42.30 24.65 -12.91
N ASP A 48 42.21 24.56 -11.57
CA ASP A 48 42.58 25.61 -10.64
C ASP A 48 43.45 25.06 -9.48
N PRO A 49 44.50 25.81 -9.03
CA PRO A 49 45.30 25.41 -7.88
C PRO A 49 44.55 25.25 -6.56
N LEU A 50 43.37 25.87 -6.44
CA LEU A 50 42.46 25.93 -5.27
C LEU A 50 43.07 26.59 -4.04
N LEU A 51 44.27 26.16 -3.63
CA LEU A 51 45.04 26.73 -2.52
C LEU A 51 46.45 27.04 -3.03
N VAL A 52 46.91 28.28 -2.80
CA VAL A 52 48.25 28.77 -3.15
C VAL A 52 48.98 29.24 -1.91
N ARG A 53 50.34 29.22 -1.94
CA ARG A 53 51.14 29.70 -0.83
C ARG A 53 51.10 31.23 -0.74
N ALA A 54 50.84 31.72 0.48
CA ALA A 54 50.95 33.12 0.85
C ALA A 54 51.66 33.22 2.21
N GLY A 55 52.92 33.64 2.20
CA GLY A 55 53.74 33.65 3.39
C GLY A 55 53.97 32.23 3.98
N ARG A 56 53.61 32.06 5.25
CA ARG A 56 53.72 30.74 5.97
C ARG A 56 52.51 29.84 5.83
N GLY A 57 51.44 30.29 5.14
CA GLY A 57 50.16 29.57 5.02
C GLY A 57 49.75 29.29 3.58
N LEU A 58 48.56 28.71 3.46
CA LEU A 58 47.83 28.55 2.18
C LEU A 58 46.63 29.47 2.20
N VAL A 59 46.34 30.08 1.04
CA VAL A 59 45.17 30.91 0.83
C VAL A 59 44.37 30.39 -0.35
N PRO A 60 43.04 30.49 -0.37
CA PRO A 60 42.21 30.08 -1.46
C PRO A 60 42.35 31.02 -2.68
N THR A 61 42.27 30.46 -3.89
CA THR A 61 42.17 31.25 -5.10
C THR A 61 40.80 31.91 -5.21
N PRO A 62 40.62 32.95 -6.08
CA PRO A 62 39.30 33.52 -6.34
C PRO A 62 38.29 32.45 -6.77
N ARG A 63 38.70 31.52 -7.61
CA ARG A 63 37.86 30.40 -8.03
C ARG A 63 37.48 29.46 -6.88
N ALA A 64 38.37 29.19 -5.99
CA ALA A 64 38.12 28.40 -4.79
C ALA A 64 37.07 29.06 -3.88
N LEU A 65 37.10 30.40 -3.73
CA LEU A 65 36.10 31.17 -2.97
C LEU A 65 34.71 31.08 -3.62
N GLU A 66 34.61 31.22 -4.95
CA GLU A 66 33.36 31.03 -5.68
C GLU A 66 32.76 29.62 -5.49
N LEU A 67 33.62 28.63 -5.52
CA LEU A 67 33.20 27.23 -5.38
C LEU A 67 32.76 26.89 -3.96
N ARG A 68 33.30 27.55 -2.91
CA ARG A 68 33.11 27.19 -1.52
C ARG A 68 31.64 27.12 -1.09
N GLU A 69 30.86 28.17 -1.40
CA GLU A 69 29.44 28.18 -1.04
C GLU A 69 28.66 27.14 -1.81
N ARG A 70 28.84 27.09 -3.12
CA ARG A 70 28.11 26.17 -4.00
C ARG A 70 28.40 24.70 -3.72
N VAL A 71 29.64 24.36 -3.38
CA VAL A 71 30.01 22.97 -3.07
C VAL A 71 29.48 22.54 -1.72
N GLY A 72 29.50 23.43 -0.73
CA GLY A 72 28.88 23.16 0.57
C GLY A 72 27.40 22.82 0.48
N ASP A 73 26.63 23.62 -0.26
CA ASP A 73 25.19 23.38 -0.50
C ASP A 73 24.94 22.03 -1.20
N LEU A 74 25.70 21.74 -2.25
CA LEU A 74 25.58 20.46 -2.98
C LEU A 74 25.90 19.23 -2.12
N VAL A 75 26.93 19.32 -1.25
CA VAL A 75 27.28 18.23 -0.36
C VAL A 75 26.19 18.03 0.70
N GLN A 76 25.67 19.11 1.29
CA GLN A 76 24.57 19.02 2.24
C GLN A 76 23.28 18.43 1.62
N GLU A 77 22.95 18.85 0.40
CA GLU A 77 21.79 18.30 -0.33
C GLU A 77 21.98 16.81 -0.63
N ALA A 78 23.17 16.41 -1.10
CA ALA A 78 23.48 15.00 -1.34
C ALA A 78 23.45 14.16 -0.04
N GLU A 79 23.95 14.69 1.07
CA GLU A 79 23.85 14.02 2.38
C GLU A 79 22.40 13.89 2.84
N ALA A 80 21.57 14.93 2.62
CA ALA A 80 20.14 14.88 2.96
C ALA A 80 19.41 13.78 2.17
N LEU A 81 19.73 13.59 0.89
CA LEU A 81 19.18 12.52 0.06
C LEU A 81 19.60 11.12 0.54
N LEU A 82 20.78 10.98 1.11
CA LEU A 82 21.33 9.70 1.58
C LEU A 82 21.01 9.40 3.04
N ARG A 83 20.40 10.34 3.78
CA ARG A 83 19.98 10.07 5.17
C ARG A 83 18.95 8.94 5.20
N PRO A 84 19.04 8.03 6.18
CA PRO A 84 17.96 7.08 6.42
C PRO A 84 16.65 7.84 6.61
N ALA A 85 15.55 7.27 6.14
CA ALA A 85 14.22 7.86 6.33
C ALA A 85 14.01 8.17 7.83
N GLU A 86 13.71 9.43 8.14
CA GLU A 86 13.41 9.88 9.50
C GLU A 86 12.21 9.11 10.06
N VAL A 87 12.09 9.08 11.38
CA VAL A 87 10.89 8.52 12.04
C VAL A 87 9.67 9.24 11.48
N LEU A 88 8.74 8.47 10.89
CA LEU A 88 7.53 9.02 10.30
C LEU A 88 6.76 9.84 11.33
N ASP A 89 6.51 11.11 11.02
CA ASP A 89 5.48 11.91 11.67
C ASP A 89 4.22 11.89 10.76
N PRO A 90 3.17 11.14 11.13
CA PRO A 90 1.94 11.09 10.33
C PRO A 90 1.29 12.46 10.15
N GLY A 91 1.41 13.36 11.15
CA GLY A 91 0.84 14.70 11.11
C GLY A 91 1.39 15.58 9.97
N GLN A 92 2.61 15.33 9.52
CA GLN A 92 3.27 16.05 8.42
C GLN A 92 3.19 15.31 7.08
N LEU A 93 2.60 14.11 7.08
CA LEU A 93 2.57 13.28 5.87
C LEU A 93 1.64 13.86 4.81
N GLN A 94 2.19 14.18 3.64
CA GLN A 94 1.45 14.63 2.45
C GLN A 94 1.52 13.54 1.37
N ARG A 95 0.51 12.68 1.29
CA ARG A 95 0.52 11.56 0.34
C ARG A 95 -0.89 11.11 -0.02
N THR A 96 -1.08 10.70 -1.28
CA THR A 96 -2.28 9.98 -1.71
C THR A 96 -1.96 8.50 -1.80
N PHE A 97 -2.73 7.66 -1.10
CA PHE A 97 -2.67 6.21 -1.24
C PHE A 97 -3.85 5.70 -2.05
N THR A 98 -3.57 4.79 -2.98
CA THR A 98 -4.58 4.12 -3.78
C THR A 98 -4.84 2.71 -3.23
N LEU A 99 -6.05 2.46 -2.76
CA LEU A 99 -6.49 1.19 -2.21
C LEU A 99 -7.44 0.49 -3.18
N ARG A 100 -7.13 -0.76 -3.55
CA ARG A 100 -8.00 -1.58 -4.41
C ARG A 100 -8.80 -2.56 -3.57
N ASN A 101 -10.12 -2.34 -3.51
CA ASN A 101 -11.01 -3.03 -2.59
C ASN A 101 -12.30 -3.48 -3.30
N THR A 102 -13.05 -4.35 -2.64
CA THR A 102 -14.44 -4.63 -3.02
C THR A 102 -15.35 -3.52 -2.48
N ASP A 103 -16.53 -3.39 -3.06
CA ASP A 103 -17.61 -2.51 -2.57
C ASP A 103 -17.94 -2.82 -1.10
N GLY A 104 -18.11 -4.07 -0.73
CA GLY A 104 -18.40 -4.47 0.65
C GLY A 104 -17.33 -4.00 1.66
N PHE A 105 -16.04 -4.04 1.28
CA PHE A 105 -14.98 -3.50 2.14
C PHE A 105 -15.11 -1.99 2.31
N VAL A 106 -15.30 -1.27 1.22
CA VAL A 106 -15.42 0.19 1.24
C VAL A 106 -16.62 0.63 2.07
N GLU A 107 -17.79 0.07 1.81
CA GLU A 107 -19.04 0.41 2.51
C GLU A 107 -18.99 0.09 4.02
N THR A 108 -18.25 -0.95 4.40
CA THR A 108 -18.18 -1.37 5.81
C THR A 108 -17.09 -0.63 6.58
N PHE A 109 -15.90 -0.45 6.01
CA PHE A 109 -14.71 -0.02 6.75
C PHE A 109 -14.19 1.37 6.36
N ALA A 110 -14.53 1.91 5.17
CA ALA A 110 -13.91 3.15 4.71
C ALA A 110 -14.22 4.35 5.61
N ALA A 111 -15.42 4.46 6.16
CA ALA A 111 -15.77 5.58 7.05
C ALA A 111 -14.89 5.63 8.30
N ALA A 112 -14.68 4.48 8.96
CA ALA A 112 -13.80 4.39 10.13
C ALA A 112 -12.33 4.65 9.76
N LEU A 113 -11.88 4.13 8.61
CA LEU A 113 -10.52 4.34 8.12
C LEU A 113 -10.26 5.83 7.81
N LEU A 114 -11.20 6.51 7.14
CA LEU A 114 -11.10 7.93 6.82
C LEU A 114 -11.09 8.80 8.08
N ALA A 115 -11.95 8.49 9.06
CA ALA A 115 -11.98 9.21 10.33
C ALA A 115 -10.63 9.14 11.06
N ARG A 116 -10.06 7.93 11.16
CA ARG A 116 -8.75 7.72 11.77
C ARG A 116 -7.62 8.44 11.03
N ILE A 117 -7.60 8.37 9.70
CA ILE A 117 -6.58 9.04 8.90
C ILE A 117 -6.71 10.57 9.03
N ALA A 118 -7.93 11.10 9.07
CA ALA A 118 -8.13 12.54 9.25
C ALA A 118 -7.61 13.04 10.60
N GLU A 119 -7.69 12.21 11.65
CA GLU A 119 -7.18 12.53 12.99
C GLU A 119 -5.66 12.45 13.05
N GLU A 120 -5.04 11.37 12.53
CA GLU A 120 -3.60 11.12 12.67
C GLU A 120 -2.75 11.81 11.60
N ALA A 121 -3.29 11.94 10.37
CA ALA A 121 -2.54 12.39 9.17
C ALA A 121 -3.43 13.22 8.24
N PRO A 122 -3.79 14.46 8.60
CA PRO A 122 -4.74 15.29 7.86
C PRO A 122 -4.31 15.61 6.42
N GLY A 123 -3.02 15.50 6.11
CA GLY A 123 -2.47 15.66 4.77
C GLY A 123 -2.60 14.44 3.85
N VAL A 124 -2.98 13.28 4.40
CA VAL A 124 -3.15 12.05 3.62
C VAL A 124 -4.49 12.04 2.89
N ARG A 125 -4.47 11.49 1.68
CA ARG A 125 -5.68 11.27 0.86
C ARG A 125 -5.77 9.79 0.50
N LEU A 126 -6.99 9.23 0.54
CA LEU A 126 -7.27 7.87 0.06
C LEU A 126 -8.02 7.93 -1.26
N ARG A 127 -7.59 7.10 -2.20
CA ARG A 127 -8.30 6.80 -3.45
C ARG A 127 -8.71 5.35 -3.41
N PHE A 128 -10.02 5.08 -3.41
CA PHE A 128 -10.54 3.74 -3.52
C PHE A 128 -10.80 3.40 -4.99
N VAL A 129 -10.30 2.25 -5.44
CA VAL A 129 -10.54 1.71 -6.77
C VAL A 129 -11.16 0.33 -6.66
N GLN A 130 -12.08 0.03 -7.58
CA GLN A 130 -12.81 -1.23 -7.59
C GLN A 130 -11.88 -2.41 -7.91
N LYS A 131 -11.95 -3.47 -7.12
CA LYS A 131 -11.28 -4.73 -7.42
C LYS A 131 -12.16 -5.59 -8.34
N ALA A 132 -11.93 -5.49 -9.64
CA ALA A 132 -12.67 -6.28 -10.65
C ALA A 132 -12.12 -7.69 -10.80
N ASP A 133 -10.82 -7.89 -10.57
CA ASP A 133 -10.10 -9.14 -10.82
C ASP A 133 -9.01 -9.39 -9.77
N LYS A 134 -8.16 -10.39 -10.01
CA LYS A 134 -6.98 -10.72 -9.19
C LYS A 134 -5.65 -10.38 -9.86
N ASP A 135 -5.66 -9.55 -10.92
CA ASP A 135 -4.42 -9.10 -11.54
C ASP A 135 -3.58 -8.28 -10.54
N SER A 136 -2.35 -8.73 -10.28
CA SER A 136 -1.41 -8.09 -9.35
C SER A 136 -0.56 -6.99 -10.01
N THR A 137 -0.66 -6.81 -11.33
CA THR A 137 0.09 -5.79 -12.08
C THR A 137 -0.04 -4.39 -11.48
N PRO A 138 -1.22 -3.92 -11.05
CA PRO A 138 -1.35 -2.59 -10.44
C PRO A 138 -0.53 -2.42 -9.15
N LEU A 139 -0.38 -3.46 -8.33
CA LEU A 139 0.47 -3.44 -7.12
C LEU A 139 1.96 -3.44 -7.50
N ARG A 140 2.37 -4.26 -8.48
CA ARG A 140 3.75 -4.32 -8.96
C ARG A 140 4.21 -3.00 -9.58
N GLU A 141 3.36 -2.37 -10.39
CA GLU A 141 3.66 -1.10 -11.05
C GLU A 141 3.47 0.13 -10.15
N GLY A 142 2.84 -0.01 -8.97
CA GLY A 142 2.58 1.07 -8.03
C GLY A 142 1.44 1.98 -8.40
N ARG A 143 0.57 1.54 -9.25
CA ARG A 143 -0.72 2.20 -9.49
C ARG A 143 -1.70 1.99 -8.34
N VAL A 144 -1.45 0.94 -7.55
CA VAL A 144 -2.15 0.59 -6.31
C VAL A 144 -1.10 0.38 -5.21
N ASP A 145 -1.34 0.96 -4.05
CA ASP A 145 -0.48 0.82 -2.87
C ASP A 145 -0.86 -0.42 -2.05
N LEU A 146 -2.14 -0.62 -1.81
CA LEU A 146 -2.67 -1.68 -0.97
C LEU A 146 -3.93 -2.28 -1.59
N GLU A 147 -4.11 -3.58 -1.42
CA GLU A 147 -5.30 -4.30 -1.87
C GLU A 147 -5.89 -5.10 -0.73
N THR A 148 -7.23 -5.27 -0.71
CA THR A 148 -7.88 -6.21 0.19
C THR A 148 -8.61 -7.30 -0.59
N GLY A 149 -8.62 -8.52 -0.04
CA GLY A 149 -9.33 -9.64 -0.65
C GLY A 149 -8.95 -10.99 -0.10
N VAL A 150 -9.50 -12.02 -0.70
CA VAL A 150 -9.21 -13.41 -0.37
C VAL A 150 -7.97 -13.86 -1.13
N VAL A 151 -7.01 -14.43 -0.39
CA VAL A 151 -5.82 -15.08 -0.94
C VAL A 151 -6.16 -16.51 -1.30
N ASP A 152 -5.82 -16.93 -2.50
CA ASP A 152 -5.93 -18.31 -2.99
C ASP A 152 -4.78 -18.63 -3.96
N ASP A 153 -4.79 -19.83 -4.54
CA ASP A 153 -3.76 -20.32 -5.47
C ASP A 153 -3.54 -19.44 -6.71
N SER A 154 -4.50 -18.57 -7.04
CA SER A 154 -4.37 -17.61 -8.15
C SER A 154 -3.76 -16.27 -7.73
N THR A 155 -3.44 -16.09 -6.45
CA THR A 155 -2.79 -14.90 -5.92
C THR A 155 -1.30 -14.94 -6.25
N ASP A 156 -0.75 -13.82 -6.72
CA ASP A 156 0.68 -13.72 -7.04
C ASP A 156 1.53 -14.01 -5.78
N PRO A 157 2.37 -15.07 -5.81
CA PRO A 157 3.17 -15.48 -4.65
C PRO A 157 4.26 -14.47 -4.27
N THR A 158 4.56 -13.51 -5.13
CA THR A 158 5.54 -12.45 -4.83
C THR A 158 4.99 -11.35 -3.95
N LEU A 159 3.67 -11.28 -3.77
CA LEU A 159 3.03 -10.29 -2.91
C LEU A 159 3.12 -10.71 -1.45
N HIS A 160 3.31 -9.74 -0.59
CA HIS A 160 3.11 -9.92 0.84
C HIS A 160 1.62 -9.85 1.15
N SER A 161 1.20 -10.71 2.06
CA SER A 161 -0.19 -10.73 2.53
C SER A 161 -0.25 -10.83 4.05
N ARG A 162 -1.32 -10.27 4.62
CA ARG A 162 -1.63 -10.40 6.05
C ARG A 162 -3.14 -10.50 6.23
N ILE A 163 -3.58 -11.51 6.98
CA ILE A 163 -4.99 -11.68 7.33
C ILE A 163 -5.44 -10.49 8.17
N LEU A 164 -6.57 -9.91 7.79
CA LEU A 164 -7.28 -8.85 8.50
C LEU A 164 -8.33 -9.44 9.45
N PHE A 165 -9.15 -10.34 8.92
CA PHE A 165 -10.17 -11.05 9.69
C PHE A 165 -10.66 -12.30 8.96
N GLU A 166 -11.29 -13.17 9.70
CA GLU A 166 -12.08 -14.28 9.16
C GLU A 166 -13.56 -13.90 9.10
N ASP A 167 -14.25 -14.41 8.09
CA ASP A 167 -15.65 -14.15 7.80
C ASP A 167 -16.38 -15.43 7.38
N HIS A 168 -17.69 -15.43 7.45
CA HIS A 168 -18.50 -16.56 7.04
C HIS A 168 -19.64 -16.17 6.10
N TRP A 169 -20.12 -17.15 5.38
CA TRP A 169 -21.23 -16.96 4.46
C TRP A 169 -22.55 -16.97 5.19
N ILE A 170 -23.41 -16.03 4.85
CA ILE A 170 -24.81 -15.96 5.30
C ILE A 170 -25.74 -15.79 4.12
N GLY A 171 -26.99 -16.25 4.29
CA GLY A 171 -28.09 -15.94 3.39
C GLY A 171 -28.70 -14.60 3.75
N VAL A 172 -29.14 -13.84 2.73
CA VAL A 172 -29.77 -12.54 2.89
C VAL A 172 -31.01 -12.46 1.98
N VAL A 173 -32.10 -11.98 2.57
CA VAL A 173 -33.38 -11.77 1.88
C VAL A 173 -34.01 -10.47 2.38
N ARG A 174 -35.04 -9.95 1.69
CA ARG A 174 -35.81 -8.82 2.19
C ARG A 174 -36.58 -9.17 3.49
N GLU A 175 -36.99 -8.17 4.24
CA GLU A 175 -37.92 -8.36 5.34
C GLU A 175 -39.24 -8.96 4.83
N GLY A 176 -39.82 -9.91 5.60
CA GLY A 176 -41.04 -10.61 5.25
C GLY A 176 -40.93 -11.64 4.12
N HIS A 177 -39.72 -11.94 3.66
CA HIS A 177 -39.48 -13.06 2.72
C HIS A 177 -39.84 -14.40 3.38
N PRO A 178 -40.32 -15.43 2.63
CA PRO A 178 -40.62 -16.76 3.22
C PRO A 178 -39.48 -17.36 4.04
N LEU A 179 -38.21 -17.11 3.68
CA LEU A 179 -37.03 -17.57 4.45
C LEU A 179 -36.72 -16.73 5.68
N SER A 180 -37.42 -15.64 5.96
CA SER A 180 -37.20 -14.86 7.17
C SER A 180 -37.80 -15.52 8.43
N SER A 181 -38.57 -16.60 8.27
CA SER A 181 -39.21 -17.29 9.37
C SER A 181 -39.18 -18.82 9.21
N GLY A 182 -39.30 -19.51 10.35
CA GLY A 182 -39.30 -20.98 10.39
C GLY A 182 -37.93 -21.63 10.13
N LYS A 183 -37.89 -22.96 10.15
CA LYS A 183 -36.65 -23.71 9.91
C LYS A 183 -36.23 -23.65 8.45
N ILE A 184 -35.04 -23.19 8.16
CA ILE A 184 -34.44 -23.19 6.83
C ILE A 184 -33.69 -24.51 6.63
N SER A 185 -34.14 -25.34 5.67
CA SER A 185 -33.42 -26.54 5.22
C SER A 185 -32.68 -26.24 3.93
N SER A 186 -31.66 -27.07 3.59
CA SER A 186 -30.93 -26.93 2.32
C SER A 186 -31.85 -27.03 1.11
N LYS A 187 -32.89 -27.89 1.16
CA LYS A 187 -33.90 -28.02 0.11
C LYS A 187 -34.76 -26.75 -0.04
N ARG A 188 -35.18 -26.15 1.10
CA ARG A 188 -35.97 -24.90 1.11
C ARG A 188 -35.15 -23.72 0.61
N PHE A 189 -33.88 -23.65 0.98
CA PHE A 189 -32.96 -22.63 0.47
C PHE A 189 -32.74 -22.79 -1.03
N ALA A 190 -32.41 -24.01 -1.50
CA ALA A 190 -32.14 -24.29 -2.92
C ALA A 190 -33.36 -24.08 -3.81
N GLY A 191 -34.59 -24.27 -3.28
CA GLY A 191 -35.83 -24.10 -4.04
C GLY A 191 -36.25 -22.66 -4.31
N GLY A 192 -35.53 -21.66 -3.82
CA GLY A 192 -35.77 -20.26 -4.15
C GLY A 192 -34.99 -19.81 -5.39
N GLN A 193 -35.21 -18.54 -5.77
CA GLN A 193 -34.46 -17.86 -6.82
C GLN A 193 -33.28 -17.08 -6.26
N HIS A 194 -32.10 -17.23 -6.88
CA HIS A 194 -30.87 -16.72 -6.31
C HIS A 194 -30.19 -15.68 -7.19
N ILE A 195 -29.49 -14.78 -6.52
CA ILE A 195 -28.49 -13.89 -7.11
C ILE A 195 -27.11 -14.54 -6.94
N LEU A 196 -26.35 -14.65 -8.00
CA LEU A 196 -24.95 -15.00 -7.96
C LEU A 196 -24.09 -13.71 -7.89
N ILE A 197 -23.22 -13.60 -6.91
CA ILE A 197 -22.25 -12.51 -6.83
C ILE A 197 -20.91 -13.03 -7.32
N SER A 198 -20.53 -12.63 -8.54
CA SER A 198 -19.34 -13.12 -9.23
C SER A 198 -18.65 -12.01 -10.01
N ARG A 199 -17.56 -11.47 -9.47
CA ARG A 199 -16.76 -10.43 -10.13
C ARG A 199 -16.11 -10.87 -11.45
N ARG A 200 -15.93 -12.18 -11.63
CA ARG A 200 -15.31 -12.77 -12.82
C ARG A 200 -16.33 -13.31 -13.83
N GLY A 201 -17.61 -13.02 -13.66
CA GLY A 201 -18.66 -13.50 -14.54
C GLY A 201 -18.80 -15.04 -14.58
N ARG A 202 -18.40 -15.74 -13.51
CA ARG A 202 -18.62 -17.19 -13.42
C ARG A 202 -20.11 -17.46 -13.30
N SER A 203 -20.56 -18.60 -13.82
CA SER A 203 -21.94 -19.07 -13.73
C SER A 203 -22.25 -19.84 -12.44
N SER A 204 -21.23 -20.15 -11.63
CA SER A 204 -21.33 -20.88 -10.36
C SER A 204 -20.29 -20.40 -9.35
N GLY A 205 -20.45 -20.77 -8.09
CA GLY A 205 -19.52 -20.43 -7.01
C GLY A 205 -19.55 -21.41 -5.84
N PRO A 206 -18.88 -21.10 -4.71
CA PRO A 206 -18.75 -22.02 -3.57
C PRO A 206 -20.08 -22.53 -3.00
N VAL A 207 -21.15 -21.75 -3.10
CA VAL A 207 -22.50 -22.17 -2.68
C VAL A 207 -23.03 -23.29 -3.56
N ASP A 208 -22.76 -23.23 -4.87
CA ASP A 208 -23.19 -24.24 -5.84
C ASP A 208 -22.46 -25.56 -5.59
N GLU A 209 -21.16 -25.49 -5.28
CA GLU A 209 -20.35 -26.65 -4.91
C GLU A 209 -20.89 -27.33 -3.62
N ALA A 210 -21.22 -26.53 -2.60
CA ALA A 210 -21.76 -27.02 -1.34
C ALA A 210 -23.16 -27.66 -1.51
N LEU A 211 -24.02 -27.08 -2.33
CA LEU A 211 -25.33 -27.63 -2.66
C LEU A 211 -25.23 -28.93 -3.47
N LEU A 212 -24.32 -28.95 -4.44
CA LEU A 212 -24.07 -30.12 -5.28
C LEU A 212 -23.60 -31.33 -4.44
N ALA A 213 -22.73 -31.08 -3.45
CA ALA A 213 -22.32 -32.13 -2.50
C ALA A 213 -23.48 -32.73 -1.68
N ALA A 214 -24.58 -31.98 -1.54
CA ALA A 214 -25.83 -32.43 -0.92
C ALA A 214 -26.87 -32.93 -1.93
N GLY A 215 -26.52 -33.10 -3.21
CA GLY A 215 -27.43 -33.52 -4.28
C GLY A 215 -28.47 -32.47 -4.66
N LEU A 216 -28.21 -31.21 -4.42
CA LEU A 216 -29.09 -30.08 -4.65
C LEU A 216 -28.50 -29.10 -5.70
N THR A 217 -29.37 -28.41 -6.42
CA THR A 217 -29.04 -27.28 -7.28
C THR A 217 -29.96 -26.12 -6.97
N ARG A 218 -29.55 -24.89 -7.28
CA ARG A 218 -30.35 -23.69 -7.12
C ARG A 218 -30.60 -23.00 -8.46
N ASP A 219 -31.69 -22.25 -8.56
CA ASP A 219 -32.00 -21.42 -9.72
C ASP A 219 -31.30 -20.05 -9.56
N ILE A 220 -30.30 -19.78 -10.41
CA ILE A 220 -29.57 -18.50 -10.47
C ILE A 220 -30.21 -17.67 -11.58
N VAL A 221 -31.05 -16.71 -11.22
CA VAL A 221 -31.79 -15.88 -12.19
C VAL A 221 -31.03 -14.66 -12.67
N THR A 222 -30.00 -14.22 -11.89
CA THR A 222 -29.16 -13.07 -12.25
C THR A 222 -27.81 -13.12 -11.54
N SER A 223 -26.84 -12.35 -12.07
CA SER A 223 -25.52 -12.24 -11.46
C SER A 223 -25.03 -10.78 -11.41
N PHE A 224 -24.25 -10.45 -10.37
CA PHE A 224 -23.66 -9.14 -10.15
C PHE A 224 -22.16 -9.24 -9.84
N GLY A 225 -21.40 -8.22 -10.24
CA GLY A 225 -19.97 -8.13 -9.93
C GLY A 225 -19.67 -7.62 -8.52
N GLY A 226 -20.66 -7.13 -7.77
CA GLY A 226 -20.50 -6.55 -6.43
C GLY A 226 -21.67 -6.82 -5.50
N PHE A 227 -21.45 -6.57 -4.21
CA PHE A 227 -22.45 -6.83 -3.16
C PHE A 227 -23.53 -5.75 -3.10
N SER A 228 -23.17 -4.48 -3.31
CA SER A 228 -24.06 -3.33 -3.14
C SER A 228 -25.28 -3.42 -4.07
N ALA A 229 -25.03 -3.60 -5.36
CA ALA A 229 -26.12 -3.74 -6.36
C ALA A 229 -26.98 -4.99 -6.11
N ALA A 230 -26.34 -6.11 -5.77
CA ALA A 230 -27.04 -7.36 -5.44
C ALA A 230 -27.99 -7.18 -4.24
N LEU A 231 -27.50 -6.58 -3.15
CA LEU A 231 -28.31 -6.38 -1.95
C LEU A 231 -29.38 -5.30 -2.11
N THR A 232 -29.18 -4.33 -2.98
CA THR A 232 -30.22 -3.40 -3.39
C THR A 232 -31.39 -4.11 -4.07
N LEU A 233 -31.08 -5.03 -5.01
CA LEU A 233 -32.11 -5.81 -5.67
C LEU A 233 -32.83 -6.77 -4.71
N VAL A 234 -32.13 -7.35 -3.72
CA VAL A 234 -32.74 -8.20 -2.69
C VAL A 234 -33.82 -7.43 -1.88
N ARG A 235 -33.66 -6.13 -1.64
CA ARG A 235 -34.67 -5.34 -0.91
C ARG A 235 -35.99 -5.26 -1.63
N GLU A 236 -35.97 -5.28 -2.96
CA GLU A 236 -37.13 -5.05 -3.84
C GLU A 236 -37.66 -6.35 -4.47
N SER A 237 -37.16 -7.52 -4.05
CA SER A 237 -37.52 -8.79 -4.69
C SER A 237 -37.52 -9.97 -3.72
N ASP A 238 -38.03 -11.12 -4.18
CA ASP A 238 -37.96 -12.40 -3.46
C ASP A 238 -36.66 -13.18 -3.77
N LEU A 239 -35.62 -12.50 -4.22
CA LEU A 239 -34.35 -13.13 -4.52
C LEU A 239 -33.51 -13.35 -3.26
N ILE A 240 -32.75 -14.44 -3.27
CA ILE A 240 -31.87 -14.82 -2.18
C ILE A 240 -30.43 -14.47 -2.59
N ALA A 241 -29.73 -13.68 -1.80
CA ALA A 241 -28.29 -13.50 -1.93
C ALA A 241 -27.53 -14.29 -0.87
N THR A 242 -26.31 -14.70 -1.20
CA THR A 242 -25.35 -15.26 -0.24
C THR A 242 -24.11 -14.39 -0.23
N VAL A 243 -23.77 -13.86 0.96
CA VAL A 243 -22.70 -12.86 1.13
C VAL A 243 -21.86 -13.14 2.38
N PRO A 244 -20.63 -12.62 2.45
CA PRO A 244 -19.85 -12.63 3.69
C PRO A 244 -20.53 -11.74 4.75
N GLU A 245 -20.62 -12.23 5.98
CA GLU A 245 -21.38 -11.57 7.06
C GLU A 245 -20.74 -10.24 7.46
N ARG A 246 -19.49 -10.27 7.89
CA ARG A 246 -18.79 -9.09 8.39
C ARG A 246 -18.51 -8.08 7.28
N HIS A 247 -18.06 -8.58 6.14
CA HIS A 247 -17.67 -7.80 4.97
C HIS A 247 -18.81 -6.99 4.34
N THR A 248 -20.05 -7.36 4.61
CA THR A 248 -21.25 -6.70 4.07
C THR A 248 -22.17 -6.15 5.15
N SER A 249 -21.68 -6.00 6.39
CA SER A 249 -22.53 -5.67 7.54
C SER A 249 -23.32 -4.38 7.35
N LYS A 250 -22.72 -3.33 6.80
CA LYS A 250 -23.38 -2.04 6.54
C LYS A 250 -24.35 -2.09 5.37
N LEU A 251 -24.06 -2.91 4.36
CA LEU A 251 -24.93 -3.08 3.18
C LEU A 251 -26.24 -3.80 3.48
N ARG A 252 -26.30 -4.57 4.57
CA ARG A 252 -27.44 -5.40 4.93
C ARG A 252 -28.48 -4.73 5.84
N MET A 253 -28.32 -3.46 6.12
CA MET A 253 -29.32 -2.71 6.91
C MET A 253 -30.69 -2.78 6.25
N GLY A 254 -31.73 -3.15 7.03
CA GLY A 254 -33.11 -3.34 6.51
C GLY A 254 -33.31 -4.60 5.67
N LEU A 255 -32.41 -5.57 5.82
CA LEU A 255 -32.54 -6.92 5.22
C LEU A 255 -32.49 -7.97 6.32
N HIS A 256 -33.20 -9.08 6.10
CA HIS A 256 -33.14 -10.24 6.99
C HIS A 256 -31.95 -11.14 6.62
N SER A 257 -31.11 -11.44 7.61
CA SER A 257 -29.93 -12.31 7.47
C SER A 257 -30.15 -13.62 8.21
N PHE A 258 -29.69 -14.72 7.66
CA PHE A 258 -29.81 -16.05 8.27
C PHE A 258 -28.58 -16.92 8.02
N ALA A 259 -28.30 -17.83 8.96
CA ALA A 259 -27.22 -18.82 8.81
C ALA A 259 -27.56 -19.79 7.67
N LEU A 260 -26.58 -20.13 6.83
CA LEU A 260 -26.77 -21.12 5.77
C LEU A 260 -27.06 -22.50 6.36
N PRO A 261 -28.00 -23.27 5.79
CA PRO A 261 -28.37 -24.60 6.30
C PRO A 261 -27.39 -25.72 5.88
N PHE A 262 -26.20 -25.37 5.44
CA PHE A 262 -25.09 -26.26 5.07
C PHE A 262 -23.76 -25.59 5.41
N ARG A 263 -22.71 -26.39 5.51
CA ARG A 263 -21.36 -25.90 5.82
C ARG A 263 -20.71 -25.24 4.62
N MET A 264 -20.06 -24.11 4.85
CA MET A 264 -19.22 -23.40 3.90
C MET A 264 -17.81 -23.24 4.49
N PRO A 265 -16.77 -23.23 3.66
CA PRO A 265 -15.44 -22.87 4.14
C PRO A 265 -15.44 -21.41 4.64
N PRO A 266 -14.65 -21.09 5.67
CA PRO A 266 -14.48 -19.72 6.12
C PRO A 266 -13.81 -18.88 5.04
N ILE A 267 -13.98 -17.56 5.14
CA ILE A 267 -13.40 -16.61 4.22
C ILE A 267 -12.32 -15.83 4.97
N SER A 268 -11.05 -16.01 4.63
CA SER A 268 -9.96 -15.21 5.20
C SER A 268 -9.74 -13.97 4.33
N VAL A 269 -10.15 -12.81 4.83
CA VAL A 269 -9.92 -11.53 4.16
C VAL A 269 -8.55 -11.01 4.57
N SER A 270 -7.71 -10.75 3.58
CA SER A 270 -6.33 -10.30 3.76
C SER A 270 -6.10 -8.94 3.10
N MET A 271 -5.14 -8.19 3.60
CA MET A 271 -4.49 -7.12 2.87
C MET A 271 -3.28 -7.66 2.12
N LEU A 272 -3.02 -7.11 0.92
CA LEU A 272 -1.91 -7.51 0.05
C LEU A 272 -1.16 -6.25 -0.41
N TRP A 273 0.17 -6.35 -0.50
CA TRP A 273 1.02 -5.26 -0.99
C TRP A 273 2.28 -5.82 -1.66
N HIS A 274 2.94 -5.00 -2.47
CA HIS A 274 4.19 -5.39 -3.11
C HIS A 274 5.37 -5.22 -2.12
N PRO A 275 6.37 -6.14 -2.09
CA PRO A 275 7.52 -6.10 -1.17
C PRO A 275 8.29 -4.77 -1.15
N ARG A 276 8.35 -4.04 -2.27
CA ARG A 276 8.98 -2.71 -2.33
C ARG A 276 8.43 -1.70 -1.31
N MET A 277 7.21 -1.95 -0.80
CA MET A 277 6.55 -1.09 0.19
C MET A 277 6.78 -1.54 1.64
N ASP A 278 7.55 -2.61 1.86
CA ASP A 278 7.77 -3.16 3.20
C ASP A 278 8.50 -2.21 4.13
N THR A 279 9.52 -1.56 3.62
CA THR A 279 10.37 -0.64 4.39
C THR A 279 9.84 0.80 4.41
N ASP A 280 8.84 1.13 3.57
CA ASP A 280 8.22 2.46 3.54
C ASP A 280 7.45 2.73 4.85
N PRO A 281 7.90 3.69 5.70
CA PRO A 281 7.26 3.95 7.00
C PRO A 281 5.81 4.41 6.85
N ALA A 282 5.50 5.23 5.82
CA ALA A 282 4.16 5.74 5.58
C ALA A 282 3.19 4.62 5.14
N HIS A 283 3.66 3.70 4.31
CA HIS A 283 2.87 2.55 3.92
C HIS A 283 2.68 1.55 5.07
N ARG A 284 3.68 1.40 5.95
CA ARG A 284 3.57 0.60 7.17
C ARG A 284 2.53 1.16 8.13
N TRP A 285 2.54 2.48 8.32
CA TRP A 285 1.50 3.18 9.09
C TRP A 285 0.11 2.95 8.49
N LEU A 286 -0.08 3.12 7.18
CA LEU A 286 -1.35 2.84 6.51
C LEU A 286 -1.84 1.40 6.74
N ARG A 287 -0.94 0.39 6.61
CA ARG A 287 -1.29 -1.02 6.90
C ARG A 287 -1.78 -1.22 8.33
N ASN A 288 -1.20 -0.51 9.29
CA ASN A 288 -1.65 -0.55 10.68
C ASN A 288 -3.03 0.08 10.84
N CYS A 289 -3.31 1.24 10.22
CA CYS A 289 -4.63 1.86 10.22
C CYS A 289 -5.70 0.91 9.64
N VAL A 290 -5.42 0.30 8.49
CA VAL A 290 -6.34 -0.68 7.86
C VAL A 290 -6.58 -1.88 8.77
N ARG A 291 -5.54 -2.42 9.40
CA ARG A 291 -5.67 -3.55 10.31
C ARG A 291 -6.56 -3.22 11.50
N GLU A 292 -6.35 -2.09 12.13
CA GLU A 292 -7.05 -1.72 13.37
C GLU A 292 -8.52 -1.38 13.16
N VAL A 293 -8.90 -0.82 12.01
CA VAL A 293 -10.31 -0.63 11.67
C VAL A 293 -11.03 -1.94 11.29
N CYS A 294 -10.26 -2.98 11.02
CA CYS A 294 -10.78 -4.33 10.73
C CYS A 294 -10.79 -5.25 11.96
N LEU A 295 -10.35 -4.83 13.13
CA LEU A 295 -10.45 -5.60 14.39
C LEU A 295 -11.81 -5.38 15.04
#